data_3eaf64e36793e20de4e0e1539f763624
#
_entry.id   3eaf64e36793e20de4e0e1539f763624
#
_cell.length_a   1.000
_cell.length_b   1.000
_cell.length_c   1.000
_cell.angle_alpha   90.00
_cell.angle_beta   90.00
_cell.angle_gamma   90.00
#
_symmetry.space_group_name_H-M   'P 1'
#
loop_
_entity.id
_entity.type
_entity.pdbx_description
1 polymer ?
#
loop_
_entity_poly.entity_id
_entity_poly.type
_entity_poly.pdbx_seq_one_letter_code
_entity_poly.pdbx_strand_id
1 'polypeptide(L)'
;SYRNIGLIVHMAYEWGQRIGDMRLLTWNNIKWKDKQLYLEQSKKRREVFLPIGDDLFSMLQKQKEDFGFQDYVAPQVRPARGVYVPYTLTNVSKYSNCVIKLAGLRQELQLMHLRATAITEMNDAGVPINQIMSVSGHVNPQSVQPYIKHTFKSANFALNQRNSNKTLDKNTKSC
;
A
#
# COMPACT_ATOMS: atom_id res chain seq x y z
N SER A 1 3.59 -13.55 16.14
CA SER A 1 4.56 -12.73 15.38
C SER A 1 4.21 -12.62 13.90
N TYR A 2 3.96 -13.73 13.22
CA TYR A 2 3.68 -13.72 11.76
C TYR A 2 2.43 -12.94 11.38
N ARG A 3 1.36 -12.95 12.18
CA ARG A 3 0.15 -12.18 11.92
C ARG A 3 0.43 -10.68 11.85
N ASN A 4 1.14 -10.12 12.81
CA ASN A 4 1.46 -8.69 12.84
C ASN A 4 2.41 -8.30 11.69
N ILE A 5 3.36 -9.16 11.36
CA ILE A 5 4.22 -8.97 10.18
C ILE A 5 3.39 -9.04 8.89
N GLY A 6 2.49 -10.01 8.79
CA GLY A 6 1.57 -10.11 7.65
C GLY A 6 0.70 -8.87 7.47
N LEU A 7 0.19 -8.31 8.56
CA LEU A 7 -0.60 -7.06 8.52
C LEU A 7 0.26 -5.88 8.05
N ILE A 8 1.51 -5.73 8.54
CA ILE A 8 2.43 -4.68 8.06
C ILE A 8 2.68 -4.80 6.55
N VAL A 9 2.92 -6.02 6.07
CA VAL A 9 3.15 -6.30 4.64
C VAL A 9 1.91 -6.00 3.81
N HIS A 10 0.73 -6.43 4.28
CA HIS A 10 -0.55 -6.17 3.62
C HIS A 10 -0.84 -4.68 3.51
N MET A 11 -0.71 -3.92 4.60
CA MET A 11 -0.87 -2.46 4.60
C MET A 11 0.11 -1.76 3.64
N ALA A 12 1.36 -2.22 3.59
CA ALA A 12 2.37 -1.64 2.70
C ALA A 12 2.03 -1.88 1.22
N TYR A 13 1.50 -3.04 0.89
CA TYR A 13 1.06 -3.39 -0.46
C TYR A 13 -0.23 -2.63 -0.83
N GLU A 14 -1.27 -2.73 -0.02
CA GLU A 14 -2.59 -2.14 -0.26
C GLU A 14 -2.49 -0.64 -0.53
N TRP A 15 -1.73 0.07 0.28
CA TRP A 15 -1.58 1.52 0.15
C TRP A 15 -0.33 1.97 -0.62
N GLY A 16 0.44 1.06 -1.17
CA GLY A 16 1.69 1.40 -1.87
C GLY A 16 2.66 2.19 -1.00
N GLN A 17 2.66 1.98 0.32
CA GLN A 17 3.47 2.72 1.28
C GLN A 17 4.78 2.01 1.62
N ARG A 18 5.71 2.74 2.25
CA ARG A 18 6.96 2.13 2.72
C ARG A 18 6.69 1.25 3.94
N ILE A 19 7.32 0.09 3.96
CA ILE A 19 7.24 -0.83 5.10
C ILE A 19 7.68 -0.15 6.41
N GLY A 20 8.64 0.78 6.30
CA GLY A 20 9.14 1.57 7.42
C GLY A 20 8.06 2.44 8.07
N ASP A 21 7.15 2.99 7.28
CA ASP A 21 6.04 3.79 7.76
C ASP A 21 4.93 2.89 8.33
N MET A 22 4.61 1.80 7.65
CA MET A 22 3.54 0.88 8.08
C MET A 22 3.81 0.20 9.43
N ARG A 23 5.06 -0.16 9.71
CA ARG A 23 5.43 -0.76 11.00
C ARG A 23 5.29 0.20 12.19
N LEU A 24 5.25 1.50 11.93
CA LEU A 24 5.16 2.56 12.95
C LEU A 24 3.73 3.06 13.15
N LEU A 25 2.76 2.57 12.38
CA LEU A 25 1.37 3.01 12.51
C LEU A 25 0.84 2.78 13.93
N THR A 26 0.18 3.81 14.43
CA THR A 26 -0.57 3.79 15.68
C THR A 26 -2.07 3.82 15.41
N TRP A 27 -2.87 3.51 16.42
CA TRP A 27 -4.33 3.57 16.31
C TRP A 27 -4.84 4.98 16.00
N ASN A 28 -4.09 6.03 16.37
CA ASN A 28 -4.43 7.42 16.08
C ASN A 28 -4.36 7.75 14.58
N ASN A 29 -3.63 6.96 13.80
CA ASN A 29 -3.57 7.10 12.35
C ASN A 29 -4.88 6.62 11.67
N ILE A 30 -5.69 5.81 12.34
CA ILE A 30 -6.92 5.24 11.77
C ILE A 30 -8.11 6.13 12.13
N LYS A 31 -8.73 6.72 11.12
CA LYS A 31 -9.98 7.48 11.24
C LYS A 31 -11.14 6.51 11.02
N TRP A 32 -11.57 5.86 12.10
CA TRP A 32 -12.54 4.74 12.08
C TRP A 32 -13.87 5.09 11.43
N LYS A 33 -14.41 6.30 11.75
CA LYS A 33 -15.68 6.77 11.23
C LYS A 33 -15.69 6.93 9.72
N ASP A 34 -14.57 7.41 9.16
CA ASP A 34 -14.44 7.76 7.75
C ASP A 34 -13.75 6.65 6.94
N LYS A 35 -13.38 5.54 7.59
CA LYS A 35 -12.56 4.46 7.00
C LYS A 35 -11.34 5.01 6.27
N GLN A 36 -10.57 5.87 6.94
CA GLN A 36 -9.38 6.51 6.37
C GLN A 36 -8.15 6.27 7.23
N LEU A 37 -7.01 6.11 6.55
CA LEU A 37 -5.69 6.23 7.15
C LEU A 37 -5.18 7.66 6.97
N TYR A 38 -4.74 8.28 8.05
CA TYR A 38 -3.90 9.48 8.02
C TYR A 38 -2.46 9.08 8.31
N LEU A 39 -1.54 9.46 7.43
CA LEU A 39 -0.12 9.14 7.56
C LEU A 39 0.75 10.33 7.20
N GLU A 40 1.66 10.72 8.09
CA GLU A 40 2.81 11.56 7.76
C GLU A 40 3.99 10.64 7.39
N GLN A 41 4.41 10.67 6.12
CA GLN A 41 5.51 9.82 5.62
C GLN A 41 6.85 10.24 6.21
N SER A 42 7.60 9.32 6.81
CA SER A 42 8.85 9.57 7.53
C SER A 42 9.95 10.23 6.69
N LYS A 43 10.05 9.91 5.39
CA LYS A 43 11.15 10.38 4.54
C LYS A 43 11.02 11.84 4.07
N LYS A 44 9.79 12.32 3.82
CA LYS A 44 9.53 13.67 3.24
C LYS A 44 8.52 14.48 4.05
N ARG A 45 8.10 14.00 5.20
CA ARG A 45 7.06 14.57 6.06
C ARG A 45 5.79 14.97 5.31
N ARG A 46 5.43 14.19 4.29
CA ARG A 46 4.23 14.41 3.51
C ARG A 46 3.05 13.71 4.16
N GLU A 47 1.99 14.44 4.33
CA GLU A 47 0.70 13.91 4.76
C GLU A 47 0.00 13.23 3.58
N VAL A 48 -0.54 12.05 3.82
CA VAL A 48 -1.40 11.33 2.89
C VAL A 48 -2.64 10.84 3.63
N PHE A 49 -3.77 10.91 2.94
CA PHE A 49 -5.05 10.39 3.38
C PHE A 49 -5.44 9.26 2.44
N LEU A 50 -5.57 8.07 2.95
CA LEU A 50 -5.81 6.88 2.14
C LEU A 50 -7.10 6.20 2.57
N PRO A 51 -7.95 5.76 1.65
CA PRO A 51 -9.13 4.97 1.99
C PRO A 51 -8.69 3.61 2.53
N ILE A 52 -9.48 3.04 3.42
CA ILE A 52 -9.31 1.69 3.94
C ILE A 52 -10.39 0.82 3.29
N GLY A 53 -9.98 -0.13 2.46
CA GLY A 53 -10.88 -1.12 1.86
C GLY A 53 -11.55 -2.01 2.92
N ASP A 54 -12.71 -2.58 2.61
CA ASP A 54 -13.52 -3.31 3.59
C ASP A 54 -12.79 -4.51 4.20
N ASP A 55 -12.00 -5.24 3.40
CA ASP A 55 -11.22 -6.39 3.87
C ASP A 55 -10.15 -5.95 4.89
N LEU A 56 -9.36 -4.93 4.55
CA LEU A 56 -8.35 -4.39 5.44
C LEU A 56 -8.98 -3.76 6.68
N PHE A 57 -10.13 -3.09 6.53
CA PHE A 57 -10.86 -2.51 7.66
C PHE A 57 -11.29 -3.58 8.66
N SER A 58 -11.84 -4.70 8.18
CA SER A 58 -12.21 -5.86 9.01
C SER A 58 -11.00 -6.47 9.72
N MET A 59 -9.85 -6.57 9.02
CA MET A 59 -8.60 -7.02 9.61
C MET A 59 -8.12 -6.08 10.73
N LEU A 60 -8.23 -4.76 10.53
CA LEU A 60 -7.84 -3.75 11.51
C LEU A 60 -8.77 -3.75 12.73
N GLN A 61 -10.09 -3.97 12.55
CA GLN A 61 -11.03 -4.12 13.66
C GLN A 61 -10.65 -5.31 14.55
N LYS A 62 -10.44 -6.48 13.95
CA LYS A 62 -10.01 -7.68 14.68
C LYS A 62 -8.63 -7.49 15.34
N GLN A 63 -7.72 -6.78 14.68
CA GLN A 63 -6.42 -6.45 15.27
C GLN A 63 -6.56 -5.53 16.47
N LYS A 64 -7.51 -4.59 16.44
CA LYS A 64 -7.78 -3.67 17.54
C LYS A 64 -8.37 -4.39 18.76
N GLU A 65 -9.20 -5.41 18.57
CA GLU A 65 -9.70 -6.25 19.67
C GLU A 65 -8.53 -6.88 20.45
N ASP A 66 -7.51 -7.36 19.73
CA ASP A 66 -6.38 -8.06 20.34
C ASP A 66 -5.28 -7.11 20.89
N PHE A 67 -5.09 -5.94 20.27
CA PHE A 67 -3.96 -5.03 20.55
C PHE A 67 -4.38 -3.57 20.78
N GLY A 68 -5.66 -3.27 20.92
CA GLY A 68 -6.17 -1.90 21.12
C GLY A 68 -5.78 -1.26 22.46
N PHE A 69 -5.27 -2.04 23.41
CA PHE A 69 -4.81 -1.59 24.73
C PHE A 69 -3.42 -0.92 24.72
N GLN A 70 -2.75 -0.89 23.58
CA GLN A 70 -1.44 -0.26 23.38
C GLN A 70 -1.46 0.57 22.07
N ASP A 71 -0.44 1.39 21.80
CA ASP A 71 -0.49 2.42 20.77
C ASP A 71 -0.38 1.91 19.32
N TYR A 72 0.44 0.88 19.09
CA TYR A 72 0.79 0.45 17.73
C TYR A 72 -0.23 -0.51 17.10
N VAL A 73 -0.52 -0.33 15.81
CA VAL A 73 -1.40 -1.23 15.06
C VAL A 73 -0.83 -2.65 14.98
N ALA A 74 0.46 -2.79 14.75
CA ALA A 74 1.12 -4.09 14.61
C ALA A 74 2.42 -4.16 15.44
N PRO A 75 2.32 -4.23 16.78
CA PRO A 75 3.47 -4.26 17.67
C PRO A 75 4.20 -5.60 17.66
N GLN A 76 5.38 -5.65 18.25
CA GLN A 76 5.98 -6.91 18.64
C GLN A 76 5.07 -7.62 19.65
N VAL A 77 4.87 -8.94 19.46
CA VAL A 77 3.94 -9.73 20.28
C VAL A 77 4.43 -9.85 21.73
N ARG A 78 5.76 -9.83 21.94
CA ARG A 78 6.35 -9.82 23.28
C ARG A 78 6.77 -8.40 23.63
N PRO A 79 6.21 -7.81 24.69
CA PRO A 79 6.62 -6.48 25.12
C PRO A 79 8.09 -6.48 25.59
N ALA A 80 8.80 -5.41 25.26
CA ALA A 80 10.13 -5.16 25.79
C ALA A 80 10.00 -4.41 27.12
N ARG A 81 10.46 -5.01 28.22
CA ARG A 81 10.34 -4.44 29.58
C ARG A 81 8.91 -3.99 29.92
N GLY A 82 7.91 -4.77 29.52
CA GLY A 82 6.49 -4.47 29.77
C GLY A 82 5.86 -3.45 28.78
N VAL A 83 6.61 -2.92 27.83
CA VAL A 83 6.11 -1.94 26.84
C VAL A 83 6.06 -2.57 25.46
N TYR A 84 4.92 -2.39 24.78
CA TYR A 84 4.80 -2.80 23.38
C TYR A 84 5.54 -1.82 22.48
N VAL A 85 6.37 -2.34 21.60
CA VAL A 85 7.20 -1.55 20.68
C VAL A 85 7.00 -2.02 19.23
N PRO A 86 7.24 -1.16 18.24
CA PRO A 86 7.14 -1.56 16.84
C PRO A 86 8.30 -2.50 16.46
N TYR A 87 8.09 -3.32 15.42
CA TYR A 87 9.16 -4.12 14.85
C TYR A 87 10.27 -3.22 14.28
N THR A 88 11.52 -3.64 14.41
CA THR A 88 12.62 -3.05 13.63
C THR A 88 12.52 -3.48 12.17
N LEU A 89 13.08 -2.71 11.23
CA LEU A 89 13.13 -3.10 9.82
C LEU A 89 13.83 -4.45 9.61
N THR A 90 14.89 -4.69 10.37
CA THR A 90 15.62 -5.97 10.35
C THR A 90 14.71 -7.14 10.75
N ASN A 91 13.90 -6.97 11.80
CA ASN A 91 12.98 -8.02 12.23
C ASN A 91 11.85 -8.24 11.21
N VAL A 92 11.28 -7.17 10.64
CA VAL A 92 10.27 -7.31 9.57
C VAL A 92 10.86 -8.09 8.40
N SER A 93 12.04 -7.74 7.91
CA SER A 93 12.72 -8.44 6.81
C SER A 93 13.02 -9.90 7.16
N LYS A 94 13.55 -10.18 8.35
CA LYS A 94 13.85 -11.54 8.80
C LYS A 94 12.60 -12.43 8.82
N TYR A 95 11.51 -11.96 9.42
CA TYR A 95 10.27 -12.74 9.50
C TYR A 95 9.60 -12.89 8.13
N SER A 96 9.62 -11.87 7.28
CA SER A 96 9.08 -11.96 5.92
C SER A 96 9.85 -12.96 5.07
N ASN A 97 11.17 -12.96 5.14
CA ASN A 97 12.00 -13.96 4.44
C ASN A 97 11.69 -15.39 4.92
N CYS A 98 11.43 -15.57 6.22
CA CYS A 98 11.00 -16.86 6.74
C CYS A 98 9.66 -17.29 6.15
N VAL A 99 8.68 -16.40 6.07
CA VAL A 99 7.36 -16.67 5.46
C VAL A 99 7.49 -17.00 3.97
N ILE A 100 8.27 -16.21 3.22
CA ILE A 100 8.56 -16.44 1.78
C ILE A 100 9.11 -17.86 1.58
N LYS A 101 10.08 -18.25 2.41
CA LYS A 101 10.70 -19.60 2.36
C LYS A 101 9.69 -20.69 2.69
N LEU A 102 8.91 -20.53 3.77
CA LEU A 102 7.89 -21.51 4.18
C LEU A 102 6.77 -21.67 3.15
N ALA A 103 6.43 -20.59 2.44
CA ALA A 103 5.43 -20.59 1.37
C ALA A 103 5.95 -21.14 0.03
N GLY A 104 7.23 -21.54 -0.07
CA GLY A 104 7.84 -22.02 -1.30
C GLY A 104 7.94 -20.97 -2.40
N LEU A 105 7.89 -19.67 -2.04
CA LEU A 105 7.99 -18.57 -3.00
C LEU A 105 9.44 -18.28 -3.37
N ARG A 106 9.62 -17.55 -4.47
CA ARG A 106 10.96 -17.13 -4.93
C ARG A 106 11.67 -16.32 -3.85
N GLN A 107 12.93 -16.67 -3.56
CA GLN A 107 13.72 -16.06 -2.48
C GLN A 107 14.21 -14.64 -2.82
N GLU A 108 14.14 -14.22 -4.09
CA GLU A 108 14.48 -12.87 -4.55
C GLU A 108 13.39 -11.85 -4.22
N LEU A 109 12.22 -12.28 -3.75
CA LEU A 109 11.16 -11.40 -3.32
C LEU A 109 11.61 -10.57 -2.11
N GLN A 110 11.49 -9.25 -2.23
CA GLN A 110 11.88 -8.31 -1.19
C GLN A 110 10.72 -7.36 -0.85
N LEU A 111 10.61 -6.99 0.41
CA LEU A 111 9.56 -6.09 0.90
C LEU A 111 9.57 -4.71 0.22
N MET A 112 10.74 -4.25 -0.24
CA MET A 112 10.85 -2.99 -0.99
C MET A 112 10.08 -3.02 -2.31
N HIS A 113 9.83 -4.20 -2.88
CA HIS A 113 9.09 -4.36 -4.13
C HIS A 113 7.59 -4.15 -3.98
N LEU A 114 7.02 -4.27 -2.77
CA LEU A 114 5.58 -4.13 -2.54
C LEU A 114 5.04 -2.79 -3.05
N ARG A 115 5.72 -1.70 -2.72
CA ARG A 115 5.35 -0.36 -3.19
C ARG A 115 5.50 -0.23 -4.71
N ALA A 116 6.57 -0.79 -5.27
CA ALA A 116 6.80 -0.80 -6.72
C ALA A 116 5.70 -1.59 -7.44
N THR A 117 5.32 -2.73 -6.89
CA THR A 117 4.23 -3.57 -7.40
C THR A 117 2.90 -2.82 -7.39
N ALA A 118 2.50 -2.25 -6.25
CA ALA A 118 1.26 -1.48 -6.13
C ALA A 118 1.20 -0.31 -7.14
N ILE A 119 2.29 0.43 -7.32
CA ILE A 119 2.37 1.52 -8.29
C ILE A 119 2.26 1.00 -9.72
N THR A 120 2.94 -0.11 -10.04
CA THR A 120 2.87 -0.73 -11.36
C THR A 120 1.47 -1.23 -11.68
N GLU A 121 0.80 -1.87 -10.72
CA GLU A 121 -0.57 -2.36 -10.87
C GLU A 121 -1.57 -1.21 -11.10
N MET A 122 -1.45 -0.10 -10.36
CA MET A 122 -2.25 1.10 -10.61
C MET A 122 -2.01 1.65 -12.03
N ASN A 123 -0.77 1.73 -12.47
CA ASN A 123 -0.43 2.15 -13.84
C ASN A 123 -1.02 1.20 -14.88
N ASP A 124 -0.91 -0.12 -14.69
CA ASP A 124 -1.45 -1.13 -15.60
C ASP A 124 -2.98 -1.15 -15.63
N ALA A 125 -3.63 -0.67 -14.56
CA ALA A 125 -5.06 -0.43 -14.49
C ALA A 125 -5.47 0.90 -15.16
N GLY A 126 -4.51 1.69 -15.67
CA GLY A 126 -4.78 2.97 -16.37
C GLY A 126 -5.03 4.15 -15.41
N VAL A 127 -4.65 4.03 -14.13
CA VAL A 127 -4.79 5.13 -13.17
C VAL A 127 -3.87 6.29 -13.57
N PRO A 128 -4.37 7.53 -13.66
CA PRO A 128 -3.56 8.70 -13.96
C PRO A 128 -2.42 8.91 -12.97
N ILE A 129 -1.26 9.35 -13.46
CA ILE A 129 -0.04 9.49 -12.65
C ILE A 129 -0.22 10.42 -11.42
N ASN A 130 -1.03 11.46 -11.54
CA ASN A 130 -1.34 12.37 -10.42
C ASN A 130 -2.13 11.65 -9.30
N GLN A 131 -3.01 10.73 -9.64
CA GLN A 131 -3.74 9.90 -8.67
C GLN A 131 -2.81 8.87 -8.02
N ILE A 132 -1.93 8.21 -8.80
CA ILE A 132 -0.87 7.32 -8.27
C ILE A 132 0.02 8.09 -7.29
N MET A 133 0.37 9.35 -7.61
CA MET A 133 1.15 10.21 -6.72
C MET A 133 0.41 10.55 -5.43
N SER A 134 -0.91 10.76 -5.50
CA SER A 134 -1.74 11.03 -4.32
C SER A 134 -1.75 9.84 -3.35
N VAL A 135 -1.85 8.61 -3.86
CA VAL A 135 -1.78 7.38 -3.06
C VAL A 135 -0.37 7.17 -2.52
N SER A 136 0.61 7.18 -3.41
CA SER A 136 1.98 6.83 -3.06
C SER A 136 2.74 7.94 -2.30
N GLY A 137 2.26 9.18 -2.33
CA GLY A 137 2.94 10.32 -1.69
C GLY A 137 4.19 10.80 -2.44
N HIS A 138 4.35 10.49 -3.72
CA HIS A 138 5.41 11.08 -4.54
C HIS A 138 5.10 12.55 -4.86
N VAL A 139 6.10 13.41 -4.73
CA VAL A 139 5.97 14.86 -5.03
C VAL A 139 6.27 15.16 -6.48
N ASN A 140 7.22 14.43 -7.08
CA ASN A 140 7.67 14.65 -8.44
C ASN A 140 7.24 13.45 -9.32
N PRO A 141 6.58 13.68 -10.46
CA PRO A 141 6.24 12.63 -11.42
C PRO A 141 7.45 11.79 -11.85
N GLN A 142 8.62 12.40 -12.00
CA GLN A 142 9.86 11.69 -12.32
C GLN A 142 10.22 10.61 -11.28
N SER A 143 9.79 10.77 -10.02
CA SER A 143 10.01 9.76 -8.97
C SER A 143 9.12 8.53 -9.14
N VAL A 144 8.06 8.61 -9.93
CA VAL A 144 7.14 7.51 -10.24
C VAL A 144 7.57 6.80 -11.52
N GLN A 145 8.26 7.48 -12.43
CA GLN A 145 8.68 6.95 -13.74
C GLN A 145 9.40 5.58 -13.67
N PRO A 146 10.30 5.30 -12.71
CA PRO A 146 10.94 3.98 -12.62
C PRO A 146 9.96 2.81 -12.41
N TYR A 147 8.76 3.09 -11.91
CA TYR A 147 7.71 2.10 -11.66
C TYR A 147 6.70 2.00 -12.79
N ILE A 148 6.68 2.99 -13.70
CA ILE A 148 5.82 3.00 -14.89
C ILE A 148 6.52 2.21 -15.97
N LYS A 149 6.10 0.97 -16.16
CA LYS A 149 6.56 0.15 -17.28
C LYS A 149 5.68 0.43 -18.48
N HIS A 150 6.30 0.76 -19.62
CA HIS A 150 5.62 0.81 -20.91
C HIS A 150 5.32 -0.62 -21.36
N THR A 151 4.16 -1.14 -20.94
CA THR A 151 3.73 -2.50 -21.27
C THR A 151 2.81 -2.47 -22.49
N PHE A 152 2.76 -3.57 -23.23
CA PHE A 152 1.77 -3.75 -24.31
C PHE A 152 0.33 -3.56 -23.78
N LYS A 153 0.08 -4.00 -22.54
CA LYS A 153 -1.24 -3.85 -21.88
C LYS A 153 -1.63 -2.39 -21.71
N SER A 154 -0.72 -1.54 -21.24
CA SER A 154 -1.00 -0.10 -21.07
C SER A 154 -1.17 0.62 -22.42
N ALA A 155 -0.39 0.25 -23.44
CA ALA A 155 -0.57 0.78 -24.77
C ALA A 155 -1.93 0.37 -25.39
N ASN A 156 -2.30 -0.90 -25.25
CA ASN A 156 -3.59 -1.41 -25.73
C ASN A 156 -4.78 -0.74 -25.02
N PHE A 157 -4.68 -0.55 -23.68
CA PHE A 157 -5.70 0.18 -22.93
C PHE A 157 -5.87 1.62 -23.43
N ALA A 158 -4.78 2.35 -23.65
CA ALA A 158 -4.82 3.73 -24.15
C ALA A 158 -5.47 3.82 -25.55
N LEU A 159 -5.14 2.88 -26.46
CA LEU A 159 -5.73 2.84 -27.78
C LEU A 159 -7.23 2.50 -27.73
N ASN A 160 -7.64 1.59 -26.89
CA ASN A 160 -9.05 1.22 -26.72
C ASN A 160 -9.86 2.40 -26.15
N GLN A 161 -9.37 3.11 -25.15
CA GLN A 161 -10.00 4.32 -24.62
C GLN A 161 -10.17 5.41 -25.69
N ARG A 162 -9.13 5.66 -26.49
CA ARG A 162 -9.20 6.61 -27.60
C ARG A 162 -10.26 6.22 -28.63
N ASN A 163 -10.37 4.94 -28.95
CA ASN A 163 -11.32 4.45 -29.96
C ASN A 163 -12.77 4.50 -29.47
N SER A 164 -12.99 4.16 -28.18
CA SER A 164 -14.33 4.28 -27.57
C SER A 164 -14.86 5.71 -27.57
N ASN A 165 -14.03 6.70 -27.28
CA ASN A 165 -14.41 8.11 -27.33
C ASN A 165 -14.76 8.57 -28.76
N LYS A 166 -14.04 8.08 -29.78
CA LYS A 166 -14.35 8.39 -31.18
C LYS A 166 -15.72 7.84 -31.65
N THR A 167 -16.15 6.73 -31.08
CA THR A 167 -17.43 6.11 -31.39
C THR A 167 -18.59 6.90 -30.78
N LEU A 168 -18.41 7.42 -29.56
CA LEU A 168 -19.39 8.28 -28.89
C LEU A 168 -19.61 9.62 -29.64
N ASP A 169 -18.50 10.26 -30.08
CA ASP A 169 -18.58 11.52 -30.84
C ASP A 169 -19.27 11.39 -32.20
N LYS A 170 -19.23 10.22 -32.83
CA LYS A 170 -19.95 9.95 -34.09
C LYS A 170 -21.46 9.81 -33.89
N ASN A 171 -21.88 9.23 -32.78
CA ASN A 171 -23.30 9.03 -32.47
C ASN A 171 -23.98 10.31 -31.98
N THR A 172 -23.24 11.30 -31.48
CA THR A 172 -23.77 12.61 -31.06
C THR A 172 -23.89 13.61 -32.22
N LYS A 173 -23.27 13.35 -33.38
CA LYS A 173 -23.34 14.21 -34.56
C LYS A 173 -24.36 13.76 -35.61
N SER A 174 -25.15 12.74 -35.31
CA SER A 174 -26.18 12.19 -36.22
C SER A 174 -27.61 12.50 -35.76
N CYS A 175 -27.84 13.63 -35.07
CA CYS A 175 -29.16 14.19 -34.78
C CYS A 175 -29.26 15.60 -35.34
#